data_c6dfb05fa8c441c759383079ae8b9e0d
#
_entry.id   c6dfb05fa8c441c759383079ae8b9e0d
#
_cell.length_a   1.000
_cell.length_b   1.000
_cell.length_c   1.000
_cell.angle_alpha   90.00
_cell.angle_beta   90.00
_cell.angle_gamma   90.00
#
_symmetry.space_group_name_H-M   'P 1'
#
loop_
_entity.id
_entity.type
_entity.pdbx_description
1 polymer ?
#
loop_
_entity_poly.entity_id
_entity_poly.type
_entity_poly.pdbx_seq_one_letter_code
_entity_poly.pdbx_strand_id
1 'polypeptide(L)'
;IYAAQLSSKLAGLVGVYKLAAGNLFTGIFYGIRNLTHGIVCFGQPFEARPTALHGWFKYNQGMLTNVGSTQPPGMNLKVGDPDNGMIYIAVGTWTPEEYGISQGEQFGSAENPIAIDTRNPSSFFDPTSPAVIGYGQLPLTASYSEWQEFTIPLKYVATDRKPTHIVVVCSASRWGDYFIGSTSSVLVVDDLELIYDRLDKTGE
;
A
#
# COMPACT_ATOMS: atom_id res chain seq x y z
N ILE A 1 -16.85 5.28 -18.09
CA ILE A 1 -15.78 4.46 -17.52
C ILE A 1 -14.82 5.43 -16.85
N TYR A 2 -14.51 5.22 -15.58
CA TYR A 2 -13.66 6.10 -14.78
C TYR A 2 -12.56 5.24 -14.16
N ALA A 3 -11.29 5.56 -14.44
CA ALA A 3 -10.13 4.95 -13.80
C ALA A 3 -9.61 5.86 -12.67
N ALA A 4 -8.97 5.28 -11.66
CA ALA A 4 -8.32 6.03 -10.60
C ALA A 4 -6.89 6.42 -11.02
N GLN A 5 -6.59 7.73 -11.06
CA GLN A 5 -5.25 8.25 -11.31
C GLN A 5 -4.59 8.69 -10.02
N LEU A 6 -3.44 8.12 -9.73
CA LEU A 6 -2.63 8.35 -8.54
C LEU A 6 -1.37 9.13 -8.94
N SER A 7 -1.22 10.33 -8.42
CA SER A 7 -0.08 11.20 -8.71
C SER A 7 0.51 11.72 -7.41
N SER A 8 1.82 11.57 -7.24
CA SER A 8 2.53 12.10 -6.08
C SER A 8 2.68 13.61 -6.18
N LYS A 9 2.62 14.30 -5.04
CA LYS A 9 2.69 15.76 -4.97
C LYS A 9 3.55 16.20 -3.79
N LEU A 10 4.11 17.41 -3.87
CA LEU A 10 4.67 18.06 -2.69
C LEU A 10 3.53 18.65 -1.87
N ALA A 11 3.42 18.22 -0.62
CA ALA A 11 2.46 18.73 0.34
C ALA A 11 3.19 19.33 1.55
N GLY A 12 2.67 20.43 2.08
CA GLY A 12 3.28 21.09 3.24
C GLY A 12 2.74 22.48 3.47
N LEU A 13 3.29 23.14 4.47
CA LEU A 13 2.90 24.49 4.87
C LEU A 13 4.13 25.31 5.24
N VAL A 14 4.07 26.66 4.96
CA VAL A 14 5.08 27.64 5.41
C VAL A 14 6.53 27.25 5.02
N GLY A 15 6.74 26.82 3.76
CA GLY A 15 8.08 26.54 3.24
C GLY A 15 8.64 25.16 3.59
N VAL A 16 7.93 24.35 4.36
CA VAL A 16 8.30 22.95 4.64
C VAL A 16 7.41 22.03 3.82
N TYR A 17 8.01 21.39 2.81
CA TYR A 17 7.30 20.50 1.91
C TYR A 17 7.87 19.09 2.00
N LYS A 18 6.98 18.08 1.96
CA LYS A 18 7.34 16.67 1.85
C LYS A 18 6.57 16.05 0.68
N LEU A 19 7.12 14.98 0.14
CA LEU A 19 6.42 14.21 -0.88
C LEU A 19 5.23 13.48 -0.22
N ALA A 20 4.04 13.70 -0.78
CA ALA A 20 2.86 12.89 -0.54
C ALA A 20 2.68 11.97 -1.75
N ALA A 21 2.92 10.69 -1.58
CA ALA A 21 2.75 9.72 -2.66
C ALA A 21 1.27 9.60 -3.04
N GLY A 22 1.01 9.47 -4.35
CA GLY A 22 -0.31 9.17 -4.87
C GLY A 22 -0.67 7.71 -4.56
N ASN A 23 -1.60 7.51 -3.63
CA ASN A 23 -2.00 6.19 -3.14
C ASN A 23 -3.51 5.99 -3.25
N LEU A 24 -3.91 4.74 -3.56
CA LEU A 24 -5.24 4.19 -3.33
C LEU A 24 -5.09 3.00 -2.38
N PHE A 25 -5.86 2.96 -1.30
CA PHE A 25 -5.76 1.88 -0.33
C PHE A 25 -7.10 1.59 0.35
N THR A 26 -7.26 0.38 0.86
CA THR A 26 -8.36 0.01 1.75
C THR A 26 -8.06 0.51 3.15
N GLY A 27 -8.85 1.48 3.62
CA GLY A 27 -8.64 2.13 4.90
C GLY A 27 -9.06 3.59 4.89
N ILE A 28 -8.55 4.35 5.84
CA ILE A 28 -8.87 5.78 5.99
C ILE A 28 -7.60 6.64 6.11
N PHE A 29 -7.69 7.87 5.64
CA PHE A 29 -6.73 8.92 6.00
C PHE A 29 -7.15 9.49 7.36
N TYR A 30 -6.35 9.21 8.39
CA TYR A 30 -6.65 9.64 9.75
C TYR A 30 -6.37 11.13 9.96
N GLY A 31 -5.28 11.65 9.39
CA GLY A 31 -4.94 13.07 9.52
C GLY A 31 -3.45 13.38 9.36
N ILE A 32 -3.13 14.65 9.63
CA ILE A 32 -1.76 15.17 9.60
C ILE A 32 -1.31 15.50 11.02
N ARG A 33 -0.06 15.18 11.33
CA ARG A 33 0.63 15.56 12.56
C ARG A 33 1.83 16.44 12.22
N ASN A 34 2.12 17.41 13.10
CA ASN A 34 3.28 18.30 12.96
C ASN A 34 3.40 18.91 11.55
N LEU A 35 2.26 19.30 10.95
CA LEU A 35 2.10 19.98 9.66
C LEU A 35 2.53 19.16 8.41
N THR A 36 3.31 18.09 8.55
CA THR A 36 3.94 17.42 7.41
C THR A 36 3.96 15.88 7.50
N HIS A 37 3.41 15.30 8.57
CA HIS A 37 3.39 13.85 8.74
C HIS A 37 1.98 13.31 8.62
N GLY A 38 1.77 12.41 7.68
CA GLY A 38 0.49 11.74 7.48
C GLY A 38 0.33 10.51 8.37
N ILE A 39 -0.89 10.30 8.83
CA ILE A 39 -1.31 9.06 9.47
C ILE A 39 -2.46 8.50 8.64
N VAL A 40 -2.30 7.26 8.20
CA VAL A 40 -3.36 6.49 7.56
C VAL A 40 -3.61 5.23 8.37
N CYS A 41 -4.85 4.72 8.36
CA CYS A 41 -5.15 3.45 8.99
C CYS A 41 -5.62 2.47 7.92
N PHE A 42 -4.85 1.40 7.73
CA PHE A 42 -5.14 0.36 6.74
C PHE A 42 -6.06 -0.70 7.31
N GLY A 43 -6.72 -1.38 6.40
CA GLY A 43 -7.59 -2.51 6.62
C GLY A 43 -9.05 -2.20 6.30
N GLN A 44 -9.77 -3.26 5.94
CA GLN A 44 -11.21 -3.33 5.88
C GLN A 44 -11.64 -4.69 6.41
N PRO A 45 -12.75 -4.82 7.17
CA PRO A 45 -13.27 -6.10 7.62
C PRO A 45 -13.46 -7.05 6.44
N PHE A 46 -12.88 -8.24 6.53
CA PHE A 46 -12.88 -9.20 5.44
C PHE A 46 -12.53 -10.60 5.94
N GLU A 47 -13.36 -11.61 5.60
CA GLU A 47 -13.22 -12.95 6.14
C GLU A 47 -12.97 -14.03 5.08
N ALA A 48 -13.00 -13.67 3.79
CA ALA A 48 -12.78 -14.62 2.71
C ALA A 48 -11.29 -14.79 2.36
N ARG A 49 -10.99 -15.79 1.52
CA ARG A 49 -9.64 -16.10 1.03
C ARG A 49 -9.61 -16.00 -0.48
N PRO A 50 -9.40 -14.81 -1.06
CA PRO A 50 -9.20 -14.69 -2.50
C PRO A 50 -7.88 -15.35 -2.91
N THR A 51 -7.85 -15.93 -4.11
CA THR A 51 -6.65 -16.55 -4.67
C THR A 51 -5.75 -15.54 -5.36
N ALA A 52 -6.32 -14.44 -5.87
CA ALA A 52 -5.57 -13.35 -6.50
C ALA A 52 -6.30 -12.02 -6.42
N LEU A 53 -5.55 -10.93 -6.63
CA LEU A 53 -6.05 -9.62 -7.05
C LEU A 53 -5.81 -9.47 -8.54
N HIS A 54 -6.86 -9.20 -9.29
CA HIS A 54 -6.83 -8.90 -10.72
C HIS A 54 -7.13 -7.43 -10.96
N GLY A 55 -6.70 -6.90 -12.11
CA GLY A 55 -7.04 -5.55 -12.54
C GLY A 55 -6.21 -5.09 -13.73
N TRP A 56 -6.33 -3.80 -14.02
CA TRP A 56 -5.63 -3.14 -15.11
C TRP A 56 -4.87 -1.92 -14.59
N PHE A 57 -3.71 -1.65 -15.18
CA PHE A 57 -2.95 -0.46 -14.85
C PHE A 57 -2.25 0.16 -16.06
N LYS A 58 -1.92 1.46 -15.92
CA LYS A 58 -0.86 2.16 -16.67
C LYS A 58 0.08 2.78 -15.65
N TYR A 59 1.35 2.86 -15.97
CA TYR A 59 2.31 3.47 -15.07
C TYR A 59 3.32 4.32 -15.84
N ASN A 60 3.49 5.55 -15.42
CA ASN A 60 4.60 6.41 -15.85
C ASN A 60 5.64 6.45 -14.74
N GLN A 61 6.80 5.82 -14.97
CA GLN A 61 7.92 5.83 -14.05
C GLN A 61 8.65 7.17 -14.13
N GLY A 62 8.68 7.90 -13.04
CA GLY A 62 9.52 9.09 -12.88
C GLY A 62 10.92 8.75 -12.35
N MET A 63 11.77 9.77 -12.27
CA MET A 63 13.01 9.70 -11.52
C MET A 63 12.77 10.33 -10.14
N LEU A 64 13.37 9.80 -9.07
CA LEU A 64 13.24 10.33 -7.73
C LEU A 64 13.56 11.82 -7.70
N THR A 65 12.59 12.64 -7.32
CA THR A 65 12.75 14.07 -7.10
C THR A 65 12.93 14.40 -5.63
N ASN A 66 12.46 13.51 -4.75
CA ASN A 66 12.50 13.65 -3.31
C ASN A 66 13.03 12.38 -2.67
N VAL A 67 13.92 12.57 -1.70
CA VAL A 67 14.45 11.51 -0.86
C VAL A 67 14.37 11.98 0.59
N GLY A 68 13.60 11.26 1.41
CA GLY A 68 13.44 11.56 2.83
C GLY A 68 14.72 11.35 3.62
N SER A 69 14.77 11.88 4.83
CA SER A 69 15.91 11.74 5.73
C SER A 69 16.10 10.30 6.25
N THR A 70 15.04 9.52 6.27
CA THR A 70 15.04 8.10 6.64
C THR A 70 14.92 7.27 5.37
N GLN A 71 15.71 6.22 5.26
CA GLN A 71 15.73 5.31 4.11
C GLN A 71 15.12 3.95 4.49
N PRO A 72 14.54 3.22 3.52
CA PRO A 72 14.17 1.83 3.75
C PRO A 72 15.39 1.00 4.14
N PRO A 73 15.25 -0.01 5.00
CA PRO A 73 16.38 -0.85 5.42
C PRO A 73 17.14 -1.45 4.23
N GLY A 74 18.48 -1.31 4.26
CA GLY A 74 19.38 -1.81 3.22
C GLY A 74 19.38 -1.03 1.90
N MET A 75 18.65 0.09 1.81
CA MET A 75 18.61 0.93 0.61
C MET A 75 19.50 2.17 0.76
N ASN A 76 19.96 2.70 -0.37
CA ASN A 76 20.69 3.97 -0.47
C ASN A 76 20.22 4.72 -1.72
N LEU A 77 18.96 5.12 -1.68
CA LEU A 77 18.26 5.81 -2.78
C LEU A 77 18.71 7.26 -2.87
N LYS A 78 18.81 7.77 -4.09
CA LYS A 78 19.28 9.13 -4.39
C LYS A 78 18.32 9.82 -5.36
N VAL A 79 18.29 11.14 -5.33
CA VAL A 79 17.62 11.92 -6.37
C VAL A 79 18.24 11.55 -7.72
N GLY A 80 17.37 11.25 -8.70
CA GLY A 80 17.78 10.77 -10.01
C GLY A 80 17.75 9.24 -10.18
N ASP A 81 17.56 8.46 -9.12
CA ASP A 81 17.29 7.01 -9.26
C ASP A 81 15.86 6.80 -9.80
N PRO A 82 15.56 5.66 -10.44
CA PRO A 82 14.20 5.34 -10.87
C PRO A 82 13.23 5.27 -9.69
N ASP A 83 12.08 5.94 -9.79
CA ASP A 83 10.97 5.79 -8.84
C ASP A 83 10.08 4.63 -9.26
N ASN A 84 9.90 3.67 -8.39
CA ASN A 84 9.09 2.49 -8.67
C ASN A 84 7.72 2.61 -8.01
N GLY A 85 6.66 2.19 -8.74
CA GLY A 85 5.34 1.99 -8.16
C GLY A 85 5.19 0.62 -7.51
N MET A 86 4.05 0.42 -6.84
CA MET A 86 3.73 -0.84 -6.19
C MET A 86 2.23 -1.06 -6.15
N ILE A 87 1.79 -2.28 -6.46
CA ILE A 87 0.45 -2.79 -6.14
C ILE A 87 0.63 -3.99 -5.23
N TYR A 88 -0.08 -4.05 -4.11
CA TYR A 88 -0.06 -5.24 -3.27
C TYR A 88 -1.41 -5.50 -2.60
N ILE A 89 -1.58 -6.74 -2.20
CA ILE A 89 -2.73 -7.23 -1.43
C ILE A 89 -2.23 -8.08 -0.27
N ALA A 90 -2.89 -7.93 0.87
CA ALA A 90 -2.70 -8.79 2.03
C ALA A 90 -4.03 -9.13 2.67
N VAL A 91 -4.15 -10.31 3.25
CA VAL A 91 -5.21 -10.69 4.19
C VAL A 91 -4.56 -11.14 5.50
N GLY A 92 -5.17 -10.79 6.64
CA GLY A 92 -4.58 -11.08 7.94
C GLY A 92 -5.51 -10.90 9.11
N THR A 93 -4.94 -10.95 10.31
CA THR A 93 -5.64 -10.89 11.61
C THR A 93 -5.12 -9.74 12.48
N TRP A 94 -5.10 -8.54 11.92
CA TRP A 94 -4.64 -7.35 12.65
C TRP A 94 -5.70 -6.90 13.66
N THR A 95 -5.22 -6.40 14.80
CA THR A 95 -6.05 -5.78 15.85
C THR A 95 -5.59 -4.35 16.12
N PRO A 96 -6.49 -3.43 16.50
CA PRO A 96 -6.11 -2.04 16.77
C PRO A 96 -5.23 -1.90 18.03
N GLU A 97 -5.32 -2.83 18.98
CA GLU A 97 -4.48 -2.85 20.17
C GLU A 97 -3.01 -3.13 19.87
N GLU A 98 -2.75 -3.97 18.86
CA GLU A 98 -1.39 -4.38 18.49
C GLU A 98 -0.82 -3.52 17.35
N TYR A 99 -1.64 -3.19 16.34
CA TYR A 99 -1.20 -2.53 15.11
C TYR A 99 -1.71 -1.09 14.98
N GLY A 100 -2.62 -0.66 15.83
CA GLY A 100 -3.27 0.65 15.75
C GLY A 100 -2.60 1.74 16.57
N ILE A 101 -1.52 1.43 17.28
CA ILE A 101 -0.84 2.36 18.18
C ILE A 101 0.47 2.84 17.56
N SER A 102 0.70 4.14 17.55
CA SER A 102 1.99 4.72 17.20
C SER A 102 2.34 5.84 18.16
N GLN A 103 3.59 5.84 18.64
CA GLN A 103 4.12 6.83 19.61
C GLN A 103 3.24 7.02 20.86
N GLY A 104 2.58 5.96 21.33
CA GLY A 104 1.70 5.98 22.49
C GLY A 104 0.30 6.52 22.24
N GLU A 105 -0.03 6.89 20.99
CA GLU A 105 -1.36 7.33 20.59
C GLU A 105 -2.11 6.22 19.84
N GLN A 106 -3.42 6.07 20.10
CA GLN A 106 -4.31 5.15 19.41
C GLN A 106 -4.85 5.82 18.15
N PHE A 107 -4.60 5.23 16.99
CA PHE A 107 -5.12 5.67 15.67
C PHE A 107 -6.02 4.62 15.03
N GLY A 108 -5.61 3.35 15.11
CA GLY A 108 -6.37 2.24 14.54
C GLY A 108 -7.70 2.00 15.24
N SER A 109 -8.64 1.46 14.49
CA SER A 109 -9.97 1.04 14.95
C SER A 109 -10.24 -0.42 14.60
N ALA A 110 -11.36 -0.98 15.07
CA ALA A 110 -11.78 -2.32 14.68
C ALA A 110 -12.01 -2.48 13.16
N GLU A 111 -12.30 -1.39 12.46
CA GLU A 111 -12.49 -1.40 10.99
C GLU A 111 -11.18 -1.20 10.23
N ASN A 112 -10.29 -0.35 10.74
CA ASN A 112 -9.01 0.00 10.12
C ASN A 112 -7.88 -0.17 11.15
N PRO A 113 -7.45 -1.40 11.46
CA PRO A 113 -6.62 -1.67 12.63
C PRO A 113 -5.16 -1.26 12.52
N ILE A 114 -4.62 -1.04 11.32
CA ILE A 114 -3.18 -0.85 11.10
C ILE A 114 -2.87 0.63 10.95
N ALA A 115 -2.25 1.25 11.93
CA ALA A 115 -1.80 2.64 11.87
C ALA A 115 -0.43 2.73 11.17
N ILE A 116 -0.39 3.43 10.05
CA ILE A 116 0.83 3.80 9.32
C ILE A 116 1.12 5.28 9.64
N ASP A 117 2.14 5.51 10.42
CA ASP A 117 2.53 6.85 10.88
C ASP A 117 3.89 7.22 10.28
N THR A 118 3.92 8.20 9.38
CA THR A 118 5.16 8.62 8.70
C THR A 118 6.20 9.24 9.62
N ARG A 119 5.90 9.44 10.91
CA ARG A 119 6.87 9.80 11.96
C ARG A 119 7.62 8.58 12.51
N ASN A 120 7.05 7.38 12.31
CA ASN A 120 7.50 6.16 12.96
C ASN A 120 7.64 5.01 11.94
N PRO A 121 8.83 4.80 11.34
CA PRO A 121 9.03 3.73 10.37
C PRO A 121 8.71 2.32 10.87
N SER A 122 8.70 2.10 12.20
CA SER A 122 8.30 0.80 12.78
C SER A 122 6.80 0.52 12.63
N SER A 123 5.98 1.52 12.31
CA SER A 123 4.55 1.36 12.04
C SER A 123 4.25 1.00 10.58
N PHE A 124 5.24 1.07 9.67
CA PHE A 124 5.00 0.80 8.27
C PHE A 124 4.58 -0.64 8.03
N PHE A 125 3.79 -0.86 6.99
CA PHE A 125 3.26 -2.18 6.71
C PHE A 125 4.37 -3.20 6.46
N ASP A 126 4.38 -4.25 7.28
CA ASP A 126 5.34 -5.35 7.20
C ASP A 126 4.65 -6.62 6.65
N PRO A 127 4.95 -7.04 5.41
CA PRO A 127 4.38 -8.24 4.83
C PRO A 127 4.86 -9.54 5.51
N THR A 128 5.89 -9.46 6.36
CA THR A 128 6.42 -10.60 7.13
C THR A 128 5.83 -10.71 8.53
N SER A 129 4.96 -9.75 8.92
CA SER A 129 4.28 -9.76 10.22
C SER A 129 3.53 -11.08 10.46
N PRO A 130 3.55 -11.61 11.69
CA PRO A 130 2.79 -12.80 12.06
C PRO A 130 1.27 -12.69 11.82
N ALA A 131 0.73 -11.47 11.78
CA ALA A 131 -0.67 -11.23 11.48
C ALA A 131 -1.03 -11.48 10.02
N VAL A 132 -0.06 -11.42 9.09
CA VAL A 132 -0.29 -11.69 7.67
C VAL A 132 -0.58 -13.17 7.47
N ILE A 133 -1.68 -13.47 6.80
CA ILE A 133 -2.11 -14.84 6.43
C ILE A 133 -1.82 -15.11 4.96
N GLY A 134 -2.05 -14.14 4.09
CA GLY A 134 -1.78 -14.23 2.67
C GLY A 134 -1.30 -12.87 2.13
N TYR A 135 -0.36 -12.92 1.18
CA TYR A 135 0.25 -11.73 0.60
C TYR A 135 0.60 -11.94 -0.87
N GLY A 136 0.44 -10.88 -1.66
CA GLY A 136 0.90 -10.81 -3.04
C GLY A 136 1.26 -9.38 -3.43
N GLN A 137 2.24 -9.20 -4.31
CA GLN A 137 2.69 -7.88 -4.76
C GLN A 137 3.10 -7.86 -6.23
N LEU A 138 3.00 -6.69 -6.84
CA LEU A 138 3.48 -6.35 -8.17
C LEU A 138 4.28 -5.05 -8.11
N PRO A 139 5.62 -5.10 -8.07
CA PRO A 139 6.45 -3.89 -8.24
C PRO A 139 6.39 -3.41 -9.69
N LEU A 140 6.22 -2.10 -9.87
CA LEU A 140 6.18 -1.45 -11.18
C LEU A 140 7.52 -0.74 -11.37
N THR A 141 8.40 -1.36 -12.19
CA THR A 141 9.81 -0.94 -12.35
C THR A 141 10.12 -0.36 -13.72
N ALA A 142 9.11 -0.16 -14.56
CA ALA A 142 9.21 0.45 -15.88
C ALA A 142 7.92 1.20 -16.22
N SER A 143 7.97 2.10 -17.22
CA SER A 143 6.78 2.75 -17.74
C SER A 143 5.98 1.82 -18.64
N TYR A 144 4.65 1.90 -18.54
CA TYR A 144 3.66 1.20 -19.33
C TYR A 144 2.62 2.21 -19.81
N SER A 145 2.74 2.67 -21.05
CA SER A 145 1.82 3.66 -21.66
C SER A 145 0.46 3.10 -22.01
N GLU A 146 0.43 1.80 -22.35
CA GLU A 146 -0.80 1.08 -22.64
C GLU A 146 -1.31 0.34 -21.41
N TRP A 147 -2.62 0.06 -21.40
CA TRP A 147 -3.21 -0.74 -20.34
C TRP A 147 -2.56 -2.12 -20.27
N GLN A 148 -2.11 -2.46 -19.06
CA GLN A 148 -1.58 -3.78 -18.73
C GLN A 148 -2.56 -4.49 -17.81
N GLU A 149 -2.93 -5.68 -18.20
CA GLU A 149 -3.66 -6.61 -17.33
C GLU A 149 -2.69 -7.21 -16.30
N PHE A 150 -3.15 -7.35 -15.06
CA PHE A 150 -2.36 -8.03 -14.06
C PHE A 150 -3.21 -8.99 -13.21
N THR A 151 -2.56 -10.03 -12.73
CA THR A 151 -3.09 -10.93 -11.72
C THR A 151 -2.00 -11.17 -10.68
N ILE A 152 -2.23 -10.73 -9.45
CA ILE A 152 -1.31 -10.90 -8.33
C ILE A 152 -1.81 -12.06 -7.48
N PRO A 153 -1.19 -13.26 -7.54
CA PRO A 153 -1.59 -14.38 -6.70
C PRO A 153 -1.26 -14.09 -5.23
N LEU A 154 -2.15 -14.46 -4.32
CA LEU A 154 -1.88 -14.44 -2.89
C LEU A 154 -1.17 -15.73 -2.48
N LYS A 155 0.03 -15.56 -1.92
CA LYS A 155 0.75 -16.65 -1.27
C LYS A 155 0.29 -16.74 0.18
N TYR A 156 -0.42 -17.80 0.51
CA TYR A 156 -0.88 -18.08 1.87
C TYR A 156 0.22 -18.73 2.70
N VAL A 157 0.48 -18.16 3.88
CA VAL A 157 1.47 -18.67 4.85
C VAL A 157 0.82 -19.33 6.06
N ALA A 158 -0.49 -19.13 6.25
CA ALA A 158 -1.29 -19.81 7.27
C ALA A 158 -2.65 -20.24 6.70
N THR A 159 -3.01 -21.51 6.94
CA THR A 159 -4.28 -22.11 6.48
C THR A 159 -5.25 -22.35 7.63
N ASP A 160 -4.76 -22.32 8.86
CA ASP A 160 -5.46 -22.63 10.11
C ASP A 160 -6.17 -21.43 10.74
N ARG A 161 -5.88 -20.20 10.26
CA ARG A 161 -6.49 -18.96 10.76
C ARG A 161 -7.38 -18.32 9.71
N LYS A 162 -8.57 -17.87 10.11
CA LYS A 162 -9.48 -17.12 9.25
C LYS A 162 -9.03 -15.64 9.21
N PRO A 163 -8.97 -15.00 8.03
CA PRO A 163 -8.71 -13.57 7.96
C PRO A 163 -9.81 -12.76 8.67
N THR A 164 -9.46 -11.62 9.21
CA THR A 164 -10.38 -10.62 9.75
C THR A 164 -10.40 -9.34 8.92
N HIS A 165 -9.30 -9.09 8.19
CA HIS A 165 -9.15 -7.86 7.39
C HIS A 165 -8.43 -8.13 6.07
N ILE A 166 -8.67 -7.23 5.10
CA ILE A 166 -7.96 -7.13 3.83
C ILE A 166 -7.27 -5.77 3.74
N VAL A 167 -6.07 -5.76 3.16
CA VAL A 167 -5.33 -4.57 2.77
C VAL A 167 -5.03 -4.66 1.28
N VAL A 168 -5.48 -3.67 0.50
CA VAL A 168 -5.09 -3.48 -0.90
C VAL A 168 -4.47 -2.10 -1.00
N VAL A 169 -3.31 -2.00 -1.62
CA VAL A 169 -2.63 -0.72 -1.82
C VAL A 169 -2.11 -0.64 -3.24
N CYS A 170 -2.41 0.49 -3.91
CA CYS A 170 -1.79 0.90 -5.15
C CYS A 170 -1.04 2.21 -4.90
N SER A 171 0.25 2.27 -5.18
CA SER A 171 1.09 3.44 -4.93
C SER A 171 1.90 3.81 -6.17
N ALA A 172 1.86 5.09 -6.54
CA ALA A 172 2.67 5.63 -7.62
C ALA A 172 4.17 5.70 -7.26
N SER A 173 4.50 5.77 -5.96
CA SER A 173 5.86 5.78 -5.42
C SER A 173 5.95 4.79 -4.26
N ARG A 174 6.65 3.68 -4.47
CA ARG A 174 6.74 2.55 -3.52
C ARG A 174 7.17 2.97 -2.11
N TRP A 175 8.05 3.94 -2.02
CA TRP A 175 8.65 4.39 -0.76
C TRP A 175 8.06 5.70 -0.24
N GLY A 176 6.80 5.95 -0.60
CA GLY A 176 6.07 7.15 -0.19
C GLY A 176 6.00 7.38 1.31
N ASP A 177 5.92 6.31 2.11
CA ASP A 177 5.90 6.38 3.58
C ASP A 177 7.22 6.96 4.14
N TYR A 178 8.32 6.80 3.42
CA TYR A 178 9.63 7.41 3.70
C TYR A 178 9.79 8.81 3.08
N PHE A 179 8.74 9.37 2.48
CA PHE A 179 8.80 10.61 1.68
C PHE A 179 9.77 10.51 0.48
N ILE A 180 9.93 9.31 -0.07
CA ILE A 180 10.77 9.03 -1.23
C ILE A 180 9.88 8.76 -2.43
N GLY A 181 10.13 9.48 -3.54
CA GLY A 181 9.38 9.32 -4.77
C GLY A 181 9.54 10.48 -5.73
N SER A 182 8.70 10.49 -6.76
CA SER A 182 8.73 11.47 -7.84
C SER A 182 7.35 12.11 -8.06
N THR A 183 7.34 13.43 -8.23
CA THR A 183 6.12 14.15 -8.63
C THR A 183 5.71 13.89 -10.10
N SER A 184 6.58 13.23 -10.89
CA SER A 184 6.27 12.81 -12.25
C SER A 184 5.81 11.35 -12.35
N SER A 185 5.92 10.56 -11.28
CA SER A 185 5.35 9.20 -11.26
C SER A 185 3.83 9.24 -11.19
N VAL A 186 3.20 8.51 -12.11
CA VAL A 186 1.74 8.43 -12.21
C VAL A 186 1.33 6.98 -12.38
N LEU A 187 0.47 6.49 -11.50
CA LEU A 187 -0.16 5.19 -11.61
C LEU A 187 -1.65 5.39 -11.89
N VAL A 188 -2.16 4.72 -12.91
CA VAL A 188 -3.60 4.65 -13.22
C VAL A 188 -4.02 3.21 -13.02
N VAL A 189 -5.10 2.97 -12.27
CA VAL A 189 -5.65 1.63 -12.02
C VAL A 189 -7.13 1.59 -12.35
N ASP A 190 -7.59 0.44 -12.82
CA ASP A 190 -9.00 0.18 -13.14
C ASP A 190 -9.36 -1.29 -12.93
N ASP A 191 -10.67 -1.57 -12.82
CA ASP A 191 -11.27 -2.90 -12.75
C ASP A 191 -10.59 -3.83 -11.71
N LEU A 192 -10.32 -3.32 -10.49
CA LEU A 192 -9.75 -4.12 -9.42
C LEU A 192 -10.77 -5.16 -8.94
N GLU A 193 -10.43 -6.44 -9.03
CA GLU A 193 -11.28 -7.57 -8.70
C GLU A 193 -10.56 -8.60 -7.84
N LEU A 194 -11.26 -9.17 -6.85
CA LEU A 194 -10.79 -10.31 -6.08
C LEU A 194 -11.17 -11.62 -6.78
N ILE A 195 -10.18 -12.42 -7.12
CA ILE A 195 -10.38 -13.73 -7.75
C ILE A 195 -10.47 -14.80 -6.68
N TYR A 196 -11.40 -15.71 -6.87
CA TYR A 196 -11.61 -16.89 -6.02
C TYR A 196 -11.54 -18.14 -6.89
N ASP A 197 -10.86 -19.18 -6.41
CA ASP A 197 -10.96 -20.48 -7.04
C ASP A 197 -12.42 -20.96 -6.95
N ARG A 198 -12.99 -21.34 -8.07
CA ARG A 198 -14.22 -22.12 -8.04
C ARG A 198 -13.86 -23.43 -7.33
N LEU A 199 -14.47 -23.67 -6.19
CA LEU A 199 -14.51 -25.03 -5.66
C LEU A 199 -15.13 -25.86 -6.77
N ASP A 200 -14.31 -26.63 -7.49
CA ASP A 200 -14.82 -27.63 -8.41
C ASP A 200 -15.73 -28.53 -7.58
N LYS A 201 -17.04 -28.44 -7.85
CA LYS A 201 -18.02 -29.39 -7.33
C LYS A 201 -17.84 -30.71 -8.08
N THR A 202 -16.65 -31.29 -7.94
CA THR A 202 -16.37 -32.69 -8.32
C THR A 202 -16.22 -33.50 -7.05
N GLY A 203 -17.33 -33.75 -6.42
CA GLY A 203 -17.49 -34.60 -5.26
C GLY A 203 -18.88 -35.19 -5.31
N GLU A 204 -19.13 -36.06 -6.32
CA GLU A 204 -19.99 -37.22 -6.26
C GLU A 204 -19.13 -38.47 -6.44
#